data_05f89468ed8a704e3562f1e0bd203d7d
#
_entry.id   05f89468ed8a704e3562f1e0bd203d7d
#
_cell.length_a   1.000
_cell.length_b   1.000
_cell.length_c   1.000
_cell.angle_alpha   90.00
_cell.angle_beta   90.00
_cell.angle_gamma   90.00
#
_symmetry.space_group_name_H-M   'P 1'
#
loop_
_entity.id
_entity.type
_entity.pdbx_description
1 polymer ?
#
loop_
_entity_poly.entity_id
_entity_poly.type
_entity_poly.pdbx_seq_one_letter_code
_entity_poly.pdbx_strand_id
1 'polypeptide(L)'
;MPSTAKKRKKFLSSKLPPIEATILEKGIDLHRLPVHVAIIMDGNGRWAKLRLLNRIYGHEKGAETVRTIVTTTRELGIPTLTLYAFSTENWQRSSLEVSALMSLLKKFLESEKPVMMENNIRLNAIGQIERLPQDVQDVLNQTIAATRHNPGMVLNLALSYGSRAEIVRMTRILAEKAMTGRLDPQSITEETIAAHLYT
;
A
#
# COMPACT_ATOMS: atom_id res chain seq x y z
N MET A 1 9.97 15.29 -32.49
CA MET A 1 8.85 14.55 -31.88
C MET A 1 8.81 14.87 -30.38
N PRO A 2 7.74 15.43 -29.80
CA PRO A 2 7.71 15.69 -28.36
C PRO A 2 7.54 14.40 -27.59
N SER A 3 8.44 14.20 -26.62
CA SER A 3 8.58 13.04 -25.73
C SER A 3 7.25 12.64 -25.09
N THR A 4 6.97 11.33 -25.08
CA THR A 4 5.81 10.67 -24.44
C THR A 4 5.67 11.01 -22.94
N ALA A 5 6.75 11.42 -22.28
CA ALA A 5 6.77 11.88 -20.89
C ALA A 5 6.00 13.21 -20.68
N LYS A 6 6.10 14.16 -21.62
CA LYS A 6 5.35 15.43 -21.55
C LYS A 6 3.84 15.23 -21.71
N LYS A 7 3.40 14.27 -22.52
CA LYS A 7 1.96 13.96 -22.69
C LYS A 7 1.36 13.27 -21.45
N ARG A 8 2.13 12.43 -20.73
CA ARG A 8 1.67 11.78 -19.48
C ARG A 8 1.52 12.76 -18.32
N LYS A 9 2.43 13.72 -18.17
CA LYS A 9 2.31 14.79 -17.17
C LYS A 9 1.02 15.61 -17.34
N LYS A 10 0.58 15.85 -18.59
CA LYS A 10 -0.63 16.61 -18.91
C LYS A 10 -1.93 15.85 -18.61
N PHE A 11 -1.91 14.51 -18.59
CA PHE A 11 -3.11 13.69 -18.35
C PHE A 11 -3.42 13.53 -16.85
N LEU A 12 -2.42 13.58 -15.97
CA LEU A 12 -2.58 13.53 -14.51
C LEU A 12 -2.94 14.91 -13.91
N SER A 13 -2.56 15.99 -14.58
CA SER A 13 -2.72 17.38 -14.11
C SER A 13 -4.10 17.98 -14.40
N SER A 14 -4.96 17.35 -15.19
CA SER A 14 -6.12 18.05 -15.75
C SER A 14 -7.45 17.91 -14.98
N LYS A 15 -7.48 17.20 -13.83
CA LYS A 15 -8.74 16.93 -13.12
C LYS A 15 -8.77 17.30 -11.62
N LEU A 16 -7.64 17.65 -11.03
CA LEU A 16 -7.60 18.11 -9.65
C LEU A 16 -7.00 19.51 -9.59
N PRO A 17 -7.51 20.39 -8.71
CA PRO A 17 -6.86 21.67 -8.46
C PRO A 17 -5.42 21.46 -7.99
N PRO A 18 -4.50 22.39 -8.24
CA PRO A 18 -3.17 22.33 -7.65
C PRO A 18 -3.26 22.14 -6.15
N ILE A 19 -2.38 21.30 -5.56
CA ILE A 19 -2.43 20.99 -4.13
C ILE A 19 -2.37 22.28 -3.28
N GLU A 20 -1.64 23.30 -3.73
CA GLU A 20 -1.54 24.61 -3.08
C GLU A 20 -2.90 25.29 -2.97
N ALA A 21 -3.72 25.24 -4.01
CA ALA A 21 -5.07 25.81 -4.00
C ALA A 21 -5.96 25.06 -3.00
N THR A 22 -5.86 23.74 -2.93
CA THR A 22 -6.60 22.90 -1.97
C THR A 22 -6.16 23.19 -0.54
N ILE A 23 -4.86 23.33 -0.29
CA ILE A 23 -4.29 23.67 1.03
C ILE A 23 -4.87 24.99 1.51
N LEU A 24 -4.85 26.01 0.64
CA LEU A 24 -5.35 27.33 0.97
C LEU A 24 -6.87 27.34 1.21
N GLU A 25 -7.63 26.71 0.31
CA GLU A 25 -9.12 26.63 0.42
C GLU A 25 -9.57 25.90 1.69
N LYS A 26 -8.89 24.82 2.06
CA LYS A 26 -9.25 23.97 3.22
C LYS A 26 -8.58 24.45 4.51
N GLY A 27 -7.75 25.47 4.48
CA GLY A 27 -7.03 25.96 5.65
C GLY A 27 -6.13 24.89 6.28
N ILE A 28 -5.48 24.06 5.48
CA ILE A 28 -4.59 22.98 5.94
C ILE A 28 -3.30 23.59 6.45
N ASP A 29 -3.00 23.34 7.73
CA ASP A 29 -1.72 23.72 8.32
C ASP A 29 -0.67 22.61 8.03
N LEU A 30 0.26 22.91 7.16
CA LEU A 30 1.33 21.99 6.75
C LEU A 30 2.27 21.61 7.90
N HIS A 31 2.37 22.41 8.97
CA HIS A 31 3.18 22.09 10.15
C HIS A 31 2.50 21.11 11.11
N ARG A 32 1.23 20.81 10.89
CA ARG A 32 0.42 19.91 11.72
C ARG A 32 -0.05 18.67 11.00
N LEU A 33 0.57 18.33 9.88
CA LEU A 33 0.27 17.11 9.13
C LEU A 33 0.72 15.87 9.92
N PRO A 34 -0.01 14.75 9.82
CA PRO A 34 0.42 13.49 10.40
C PRO A 34 1.70 13.00 9.72
N VAL A 35 2.56 12.32 10.47
CA VAL A 35 3.75 11.67 9.92
C VAL A 35 3.43 10.35 9.21
N HIS A 36 2.27 9.77 9.51
CA HIS A 36 1.81 8.52 8.93
C HIS A 36 0.28 8.54 8.75
N VAL A 37 -0.16 8.18 7.56
CA VAL A 37 -1.58 7.96 7.24
C VAL A 37 -1.78 6.51 6.85
N ALA A 38 -2.79 5.85 7.43
CA ALA A 38 -3.17 4.49 7.07
C ALA A 38 -4.62 4.47 6.58
N ILE A 39 -4.88 3.84 5.44
CA ILE A 39 -6.19 3.84 4.79
C ILE A 39 -6.67 2.43 4.53
N ILE A 40 -7.86 2.12 5.06
CA ILE A 40 -8.60 0.91 4.72
C ILE A 40 -9.41 1.20 3.45
N MET A 41 -9.09 0.48 2.38
CA MET A 41 -9.77 0.63 1.09
C MET A 41 -11.03 -0.23 1.07
N ASP A 42 -12.17 0.37 1.39
CA ASP A 42 -13.47 -0.29 1.42
C ASP A 42 -14.49 0.42 0.52
N GLY A 43 -15.56 -0.28 0.21
CA GLY A 43 -16.71 0.26 -0.51
C GLY A 43 -16.70 0.01 -2.02
N ASN A 44 -15.61 -0.41 -2.64
CA ASN A 44 -15.51 -0.63 -4.09
C ASN A 44 -16.59 -1.59 -4.64
N GLY A 45 -16.83 -2.69 -3.93
CA GLY A 45 -17.89 -3.66 -4.31
C GLY A 45 -19.31 -3.10 -4.14
N ARG A 46 -19.56 -2.32 -3.08
CA ARG A 46 -20.86 -1.65 -2.85
C ARG A 46 -21.11 -0.57 -3.90
N TRP A 47 -20.08 0.23 -4.21
CA TRP A 47 -20.11 1.25 -5.24
C TRP A 47 -20.47 0.66 -6.62
N ALA A 48 -19.87 -0.47 -7.00
CA ALA A 48 -20.15 -1.16 -8.24
C ALA A 48 -21.60 -1.69 -8.25
N LYS A 49 -22.04 -2.35 -7.16
CA LYS A 49 -23.41 -2.90 -7.02
C LYS A 49 -24.48 -1.82 -7.17
N LEU A 50 -24.31 -0.65 -6.58
CA LEU A 50 -25.25 0.47 -6.70
C LEU A 50 -25.37 1.01 -8.13
N ARG A 51 -24.41 0.69 -9.00
CA ARG A 51 -24.38 1.09 -10.42
C ARG A 51 -24.66 -0.07 -11.37
N LEU A 52 -25.11 -1.20 -10.83
CA LEU A 52 -25.35 -2.44 -11.61
C LEU A 52 -24.10 -2.90 -12.38
N LEU A 53 -22.92 -2.63 -11.83
CA LEU A 53 -21.62 -2.99 -12.38
C LEU A 53 -21.02 -4.20 -11.65
N ASN A 54 -20.13 -4.93 -12.32
CA ASN A 54 -19.37 -6.01 -11.71
C ASN A 54 -18.45 -5.45 -10.60
N ARG A 55 -18.26 -6.22 -9.53
CA ARG A 55 -17.35 -5.89 -8.42
C ARG A 55 -15.91 -5.63 -8.90
N ILE A 56 -15.44 -6.36 -9.90
CA ILE A 56 -14.11 -6.20 -10.50
C ILE A 56 -13.93 -4.77 -11.04
N TYR A 57 -14.95 -4.25 -11.74
CA TYR A 57 -14.91 -2.86 -12.20
C TYR A 57 -14.80 -1.84 -11.04
N GLY A 58 -15.48 -2.14 -9.91
CA GLY A 58 -15.33 -1.33 -8.71
C GLY A 58 -13.89 -1.31 -8.16
N HIS A 59 -13.20 -2.45 -8.22
CA HIS A 59 -11.79 -2.54 -7.81
C HIS A 59 -10.86 -1.78 -8.77
N GLU A 60 -11.11 -1.83 -10.08
CA GLU A 60 -10.36 -1.05 -11.07
C GLU A 60 -10.51 0.46 -10.83
N LYS A 61 -11.73 0.91 -10.53
CA LYS A 61 -11.98 2.31 -10.15
C LYS A 61 -11.32 2.69 -8.83
N GLY A 62 -11.27 1.75 -7.88
CA GLY A 62 -10.50 1.91 -6.64
C GLY A 62 -9.02 2.16 -6.90
N ALA A 63 -8.42 1.49 -7.88
CA ALA A 63 -7.01 1.71 -8.23
C ALA A 63 -6.72 3.13 -8.77
N GLU A 64 -7.67 3.74 -9.48
CA GLU A 64 -7.56 5.16 -9.88
C GLU A 64 -7.54 6.08 -8.66
N THR A 65 -8.39 5.80 -7.67
CA THR A 65 -8.43 6.54 -6.39
C THR A 65 -7.12 6.38 -5.63
N VAL A 66 -6.53 5.18 -5.61
CA VAL A 66 -5.22 4.93 -5.00
C VAL A 66 -4.15 5.84 -5.58
N ARG A 67 -4.08 6.00 -6.91
CA ARG A 67 -3.13 6.94 -7.56
C ARG A 67 -3.29 8.36 -7.05
N THR A 68 -4.53 8.84 -6.99
CA THR A 68 -4.83 10.17 -6.46
C THR A 68 -4.34 10.32 -5.02
N ILE A 69 -4.67 9.36 -4.15
CA ILE A 69 -4.28 9.38 -2.74
C ILE A 69 -2.75 9.36 -2.58
N VAL A 70 -2.05 8.47 -3.29
CA VAL A 70 -0.58 8.38 -3.24
C VAL A 70 0.06 9.70 -3.68
N THR A 71 -0.42 10.28 -4.79
CA THR A 71 0.08 11.56 -5.31
C THR A 71 -0.16 12.68 -4.31
N THR A 72 -1.39 12.83 -3.81
CA THR A 72 -1.75 13.89 -2.85
C THR A 72 -0.96 13.74 -1.54
N THR A 73 -0.83 12.52 -1.00
CA THR A 73 -0.07 12.26 0.23
C THR A 73 1.40 12.68 0.07
N ARG A 74 2.01 12.34 -1.06
CA ARG A 74 3.38 12.75 -1.40
C ARG A 74 3.50 14.27 -1.55
N GLU A 75 2.55 14.91 -2.26
CA GLU A 75 2.55 16.35 -2.48
C GLU A 75 2.37 17.15 -1.18
N LEU A 76 1.60 16.63 -0.24
CA LEU A 76 1.48 17.19 1.10
C LEU A 76 2.75 17.00 1.95
N GLY A 77 3.71 16.20 1.50
CA GLY A 77 4.94 15.92 2.26
C GLY A 77 4.75 14.96 3.43
N ILE A 78 3.69 14.17 3.45
CA ILE A 78 3.46 13.14 4.48
C ILE A 78 4.48 12.00 4.28
N PRO A 79 5.32 11.66 5.30
CA PRO A 79 6.42 10.73 5.10
C PRO A 79 6.00 9.28 4.85
N THR A 80 4.85 8.84 5.40
CA THR A 80 4.44 7.44 5.32
C THR A 80 2.96 7.30 5.00
N LEU A 81 2.65 6.45 4.02
CA LEU A 81 1.29 6.05 3.67
C LEU A 81 1.18 4.52 3.71
N THR A 82 0.21 3.99 4.47
CA THR A 82 -0.13 2.56 4.46
C THR A 82 -1.50 2.36 3.81
N LEU A 83 -1.57 1.48 2.83
CA LEU A 83 -2.81 1.09 2.16
C LEU A 83 -3.12 -0.38 2.47
N TYR A 84 -4.26 -0.65 3.11
CA TYR A 84 -4.75 -2.01 3.33
C TYR A 84 -5.37 -2.54 2.04
N ALA A 85 -4.53 -3.11 1.17
CA ALA A 85 -4.92 -3.48 -0.19
C ALA A 85 -5.57 -4.86 -0.27
N PHE A 86 -5.13 -5.83 0.57
CA PHE A 86 -5.69 -7.18 0.56
C PHE A 86 -5.57 -7.81 1.95
N SER A 87 -6.71 -8.08 2.60
CA SER A 87 -6.73 -8.68 3.93
C SER A 87 -6.71 -10.22 3.89
N THR A 88 -6.38 -10.86 5.02
CA THR A 88 -6.44 -12.32 5.18
C THR A 88 -7.83 -12.89 4.92
N GLU A 89 -8.88 -12.15 5.25
CA GLU A 89 -10.28 -12.53 5.02
C GLU A 89 -10.67 -12.50 3.54
N ASN A 90 -9.97 -11.71 2.72
CA ASN A 90 -10.26 -11.61 1.29
C ASN A 90 -9.99 -12.91 0.52
N TRP A 91 -9.16 -13.83 1.07
CA TRP A 91 -8.96 -15.16 0.50
C TRP A 91 -10.23 -16.01 0.48
N GLN A 92 -11.24 -15.68 1.29
CA GLN A 92 -12.53 -16.38 1.32
C GLN A 92 -13.48 -15.94 0.18
N ARG A 93 -13.10 -14.95 -0.61
CA ARG A 93 -13.86 -14.53 -1.79
C ARG A 93 -13.79 -15.58 -2.89
N SER A 94 -14.64 -15.44 -3.91
CA SER A 94 -14.59 -16.34 -5.07
C SER A 94 -13.20 -16.33 -5.71
N SER A 95 -12.78 -17.48 -6.25
CA SER A 95 -11.48 -17.61 -6.95
C SER A 95 -11.33 -16.61 -8.09
N LEU A 96 -12.42 -16.32 -8.81
CA LEU A 96 -12.46 -15.32 -9.88
C LEU A 96 -12.18 -13.92 -9.36
N GLU A 97 -12.78 -13.52 -8.22
CA GLU A 97 -12.54 -12.20 -7.62
C GLU A 97 -11.09 -12.10 -7.10
N VAL A 98 -10.60 -13.13 -6.42
CA VAL A 98 -9.22 -13.18 -5.94
C VAL A 98 -8.22 -13.08 -7.10
N SER A 99 -8.39 -13.87 -8.14
CA SER A 99 -7.53 -13.83 -9.34
C SER A 99 -7.53 -12.45 -10.01
N ALA A 100 -8.71 -11.83 -10.14
CA ALA A 100 -8.82 -10.48 -10.69
C ALA A 100 -8.10 -9.43 -9.83
N LEU A 101 -8.19 -9.52 -8.50
CA LEU A 101 -7.48 -8.63 -7.57
C LEU A 101 -5.96 -8.80 -7.67
N MET A 102 -5.46 -10.04 -7.78
CA MET A 102 -4.04 -10.32 -7.95
C MET A 102 -3.53 -9.76 -9.29
N SER A 103 -4.29 -9.95 -10.37
CA SER A 103 -3.99 -9.38 -11.68
C SER A 103 -3.98 -7.84 -11.66
N LEU A 104 -4.91 -7.23 -10.93
CA LEU A 104 -4.97 -5.78 -10.77
C LEU A 104 -3.77 -5.25 -9.98
N LEU A 105 -3.39 -5.93 -8.89
CA LEU A 105 -2.21 -5.60 -8.11
C LEU A 105 -0.94 -5.66 -8.96
N LYS A 106 -0.76 -6.74 -9.72
CA LYS A 106 0.37 -6.90 -10.63
C LYS A 106 0.46 -5.75 -11.64
N LYS A 107 -0.64 -5.45 -12.33
CA LYS A 107 -0.71 -4.34 -13.29
C LYS A 107 -0.43 -2.99 -12.63
N PHE A 108 -0.92 -2.78 -11.41
CA PHE A 108 -0.64 -1.56 -10.64
C PHE A 108 0.86 -1.43 -10.38
N LEU A 109 1.50 -2.46 -9.85
CA LEU A 109 2.94 -2.46 -9.55
C LEU A 109 3.78 -2.16 -10.82
N GLU A 110 3.46 -2.84 -11.94
CA GLU A 110 4.15 -2.63 -13.20
C GLU A 110 3.98 -1.20 -13.74
N SER A 111 2.76 -0.66 -13.68
CA SER A 111 2.46 0.67 -14.22
C SER A 111 2.96 1.81 -13.32
N GLU A 112 2.97 1.62 -12.00
CA GLU A 112 3.35 2.67 -11.05
C GLU A 112 4.85 2.67 -10.70
N LYS A 113 5.60 1.61 -11.00
CA LYS A 113 7.04 1.55 -10.75
C LYS A 113 7.80 2.74 -11.32
N PRO A 114 7.62 3.17 -12.60
CA PRO A 114 8.28 4.36 -13.13
C PRO A 114 7.87 5.63 -12.38
N VAL A 115 6.59 5.75 -12.01
CA VAL A 115 6.06 6.90 -11.27
C VAL A 115 6.67 6.97 -9.87
N MET A 116 6.80 5.82 -9.18
CA MET A 116 7.44 5.75 -7.87
C MET A 116 8.92 6.19 -7.95
N MET A 117 9.64 5.76 -8.99
CA MET A 117 11.04 6.17 -9.21
C MET A 117 11.16 7.68 -9.47
N GLU A 118 10.33 8.24 -10.37
CA GLU A 118 10.34 9.68 -10.69
C GLU A 118 9.99 10.55 -9.48
N ASN A 119 9.15 10.04 -8.57
CA ASN A 119 8.63 10.79 -7.43
C ASN A 119 9.31 10.43 -6.11
N ASN A 120 10.40 9.68 -6.14
CA ASN A 120 11.15 9.27 -4.94
C ASN A 120 10.29 8.53 -3.90
N ILE A 121 9.30 7.74 -4.34
CA ILE A 121 8.47 6.92 -3.47
C ILE A 121 9.17 5.57 -3.25
N ARG A 122 9.38 5.20 -2.00
CA ARG A 122 9.89 3.89 -1.60
C ARG A 122 8.73 2.95 -1.33
N LEU A 123 8.61 1.88 -2.11
CA LEU A 123 7.63 0.84 -1.88
C LEU A 123 8.11 -0.11 -0.79
N ASN A 124 7.22 -0.46 0.12
CA ASN A 124 7.34 -1.54 1.08
C ASN A 124 6.07 -2.39 1.09
N ALA A 125 6.17 -3.65 1.50
CA ALA A 125 5.02 -4.53 1.64
C ALA A 125 5.03 -5.21 3.00
N ILE A 126 3.85 -5.32 3.60
CA ILE A 126 3.63 -5.97 4.90
C ILE A 126 2.54 -7.02 4.78
N GLY A 127 2.62 -8.07 5.59
CA GLY A 127 1.67 -9.18 5.63
C GLY A 127 2.28 -10.50 5.16
N GLN A 128 1.42 -11.45 4.80
CA GLN A 128 1.82 -12.81 4.39
C GLN A 128 2.08 -12.85 2.87
N ILE A 129 3.19 -12.23 2.44
CA ILE A 129 3.54 -12.04 1.03
C ILE A 129 3.72 -13.39 0.30
N GLU A 130 4.21 -14.40 1.02
CA GLU A 130 4.41 -15.77 0.55
C GLU A 130 3.12 -16.47 0.10
N ARG A 131 1.96 -15.96 0.49
CA ARG A 131 0.65 -16.47 0.05
C ARG A 131 0.19 -15.94 -1.31
N LEU A 132 0.82 -14.89 -1.80
CA LEU A 132 0.48 -14.32 -3.11
C LEU A 132 0.94 -15.26 -4.23
N PRO A 133 0.31 -15.23 -5.42
CA PRO A 133 0.83 -15.92 -6.60
C PRO A 133 2.28 -15.54 -6.90
N GLN A 134 3.09 -16.49 -7.36
CA GLN A 134 4.52 -16.29 -7.56
C GLN A 134 4.83 -15.11 -8.50
N ASP A 135 4.08 -14.99 -9.59
CA ASP A 135 4.25 -13.91 -10.57
C ASP A 135 3.93 -12.51 -9.98
N VAL A 136 3.06 -12.43 -8.97
CA VAL A 136 2.77 -11.19 -8.22
C VAL A 136 3.91 -10.89 -7.25
N GLN A 137 4.42 -11.94 -6.54
CA GLN A 137 5.58 -11.80 -5.66
C GLN A 137 6.80 -11.29 -6.42
N ASP A 138 7.06 -11.82 -7.61
CA ASP A 138 8.21 -11.45 -8.44
C ASP A 138 8.17 -9.96 -8.83
N VAL A 139 7.01 -9.47 -9.30
CA VAL A 139 6.83 -8.05 -9.65
C VAL A 139 6.90 -7.15 -8.42
N LEU A 140 6.32 -7.59 -7.30
CA LEU A 140 6.38 -6.86 -6.03
C LEU A 140 7.83 -6.70 -5.56
N ASN A 141 8.58 -7.80 -5.49
CA ASN A 141 9.97 -7.81 -5.06
C ASN A 141 10.87 -6.98 -5.99
N GLN A 142 10.67 -7.06 -7.31
CA GLN A 142 11.38 -6.22 -8.28
C GLN A 142 11.08 -4.73 -8.07
N THR A 143 9.84 -4.37 -7.74
CA THR A 143 9.47 -2.98 -7.50
C THR A 143 10.04 -2.46 -6.18
N ILE A 144 9.99 -3.26 -5.11
CA ILE A 144 10.62 -2.95 -3.81
C ILE A 144 12.13 -2.75 -4.01
N ALA A 145 12.80 -3.68 -4.68
CA ALA A 145 14.24 -3.58 -4.93
C ALA A 145 14.62 -2.34 -5.74
N ALA A 146 13.83 -2.01 -6.77
CA ALA A 146 14.07 -0.82 -7.59
C ALA A 146 13.91 0.49 -6.81
N THR A 147 12.94 0.56 -5.90
CA THR A 147 12.59 1.78 -5.16
C THR A 147 13.27 1.91 -3.80
N ARG A 148 14.05 0.91 -3.36
CA ARG A 148 14.59 0.81 -1.99
C ARG A 148 15.44 2.01 -1.54
N HIS A 149 16.08 2.69 -2.48
CA HIS A 149 16.96 3.83 -2.22
C HIS A 149 16.27 5.19 -2.42
N ASN A 150 14.98 5.20 -2.74
CA ASN A 150 14.22 6.44 -2.86
C ASN A 150 14.09 7.10 -1.47
N PRO A 151 14.51 8.36 -1.32
CA PRO A 151 14.57 9.04 -0.01
C PRO A 151 13.25 9.67 0.41
N GLY A 152 12.23 9.64 -0.45
CA GLY A 152 10.95 10.32 -0.21
C GLY A 152 9.95 9.50 0.59
N MET A 153 8.67 9.63 0.26
CA MET A 153 7.57 8.97 0.95
C MET A 153 7.70 7.44 0.94
N VAL A 154 7.44 6.80 2.07
CA VAL A 154 7.27 5.34 2.17
C VAL A 154 5.81 4.97 1.88
N LEU A 155 5.60 4.16 0.86
CA LEU A 155 4.30 3.54 0.57
C LEU A 155 4.31 2.09 1.04
N ASN A 156 3.58 1.79 2.12
CA ASN A 156 3.37 0.43 2.60
C ASN A 156 2.11 -0.16 1.97
N LEU A 157 2.21 -1.28 1.28
CA LEU A 157 1.08 -2.09 0.86
C LEU A 157 0.87 -3.26 1.83
N ALA A 158 -0.25 -3.25 2.55
CA ALA A 158 -0.65 -4.37 3.39
C ALA A 158 -1.37 -5.42 2.51
N LEU A 159 -0.68 -6.55 2.28
CA LEU A 159 -1.06 -7.62 1.37
C LEU A 159 -1.18 -8.95 2.13
N SER A 160 -2.31 -9.63 1.99
CA SER A 160 -2.62 -10.81 2.82
C SER A 160 -2.41 -10.52 4.31
N TYR A 161 -2.79 -9.30 4.71
CA TYR A 161 -2.56 -8.78 6.05
C TYR A 161 -3.79 -8.94 6.94
N GLY A 162 -3.56 -9.24 8.21
CA GLY A 162 -4.54 -9.21 9.27
C GLY A 162 -3.82 -9.00 10.60
N SER A 163 -4.27 -8.04 11.43
CA SER A 163 -3.61 -7.70 12.70
C SER A 163 -3.53 -8.90 13.65
N ARG A 164 -4.59 -9.71 13.74
CA ARG A 164 -4.56 -10.94 14.57
C ARG A 164 -3.56 -11.95 14.03
N ALA A 165 -3.46 -12.11 12.71
CA ALA A 165 -2.49 -13.01 12.09
C ALA A 165 -1.04 -12.53 12.33
N GLU A 166 -0.80 -11.23 12.30
CA GLU A 166 0.48 -10.63 12.65
C GLU A 166 0.86 -10.89 14.11
N ILE A 167 -0.06 -10.67 15.06
CA ILE A 167 0.16 -10.97 16.48
C ILE A 167 0.49 -12.46 16.68
N VAL A 168 -0.26 -13.37 16.06
CA VAL A 168 0.02 -14.81 16.13
C VAL A 168 1.40 -15.14 15.57
N ARG A 169 1.79 -14.57 14.43
CA ARG A 169 3.12 -14.73 13.85
C ARG A 169 4.21 -14.27 14.82
N MET A 170 4.09 -13.05 15.32
CA MET A 170 5.03 -12.46 16.28
C MET A 170 5.15 -13.34 17.52
N THR A 171 4.02 -13.74 18.11
CA THR A 171 4.01 -14.60 19.31
C THR A 171 4.73 -15.93 19.06
N ARG A 172 4.51 -16.58 17.90
CA ARG A 172 5.22 -17.82 17.54
C ARG A 172 6.72 -17.62 17.43
N ILE A 173 7.18 -16.53 16.81
CA ILE A 173 8.60 -16.21 16.69
C ILE A 173 9.24 -16.00 18.07
N LEU A 174 8.59 -15.25 18.95
CA LEU A 174 9.10 -15.01 20.30
C LEU A 174 9.14 -16.30 21.15
N ALA A 175 8.09 -17.11 21.08
CA ALA A 175 8.04 -18.41 21.74
C ALA A 175 9.17 -19.34 21.27
N GLU A 176 9.41 -19.43 19.96
CA GLU A 176 10.50 -20.24 19.39
C GLU A 176 11.87 -19.74 19.86
N LYS A 177 12.10 -18.42 19.88
CA LYS A 177 13.32 -17.83 20.41
C LYS A 177 13.52 -18.17 21.89
N ALA A 178 12.46 -18.12 22.70
CA ALA A 178 12.52 -18.47 24.10
C ALA A 178 12.81 -19.97 24.30
N MET A 179 12.14 -20.85 23.59
CA MET A 179 12.37 -22.30 23.64
C MET A 179 13.81 -22.69 23.25
N THR A 180 14.42 -21.93 22.36
CA THR A 180 15.82 -22.17 21.90
C THR A 180 16.88 -21.43 22.72
N GLY A 181 16.49 -20.79 23.82
CA GLY A 181 17.40 -20.01 24.69
C GLY A 181 17.95 -18.73 24.08
N ARG A 182 17.41 -18.30 22.94
CA ARG A 182 17.82 -17.07 22.23
C ARG A 182 17.13 -15.82 22.75
N LEU A 183 16.15 -15.96 23.63
CA LEU A 183 15.41 -14.87 24.26
C LEU A 183 14.99 -15.32 25.66
N ASP A 184 15.31 -14.52 26.68
CA ASP A 184 14.72 -14.68 28.01
C ASP A 184 13.28 -14.15 27.98
N PRO A 185 12.26 -14.97 28.33
CA PRO A 185 10.87 -14.50 28.40
C PRO A 185 10.66 -13.28 29.30
N GLN A 186 11.47 -13.11 30.34
CA GLN A 186 11.40 -11.96 31.26
C GLN A 186 11.97 -10.67 30.63
N SER A 187 12.74 -10.78 29.54
CA SER A 187 13.29 -9.64 28.81
C SER A 187 12.38 -9.13 27.68
N ILE A 188 11.18 -9.69 27.51
CA ILE A 188 10.24 -9.24 26.49
C ILE A 188 9.64 -7.90 26.94
N THR A 189 9.87 -6.86 26.12
CA THR A 189 9.39 -5.48 26.32
C THR A 189 8.53 -5.04 25.14
N GLU A 190 7.95 -3.82 25.21
CA GLU A 190 7.23 -3.21 24.08
C GLU A 190 8.12 -3.07 22.85
N GLU A 191 9.40 -2.73 23.04
CA GLU A 191 10.39 -2.64 21.95
C GLU A 191 10.64 -4.00 21.31
N THR A 192 10.69 -5.06 22.13
CA THR A 192 10.80 -6.44 21.63
C THR A 192 9.60 -6.78 20.73
N ILE A 193 8.41 -6.41 21.17
CA ILE A 193 7.18 -6.62 20.38
C ILE A 193 7.23 -5.79 19.09
N ALA A 194 7.52 -4.48 19.19
CA ALA A 194 7.60 -3.57 18.04
C ALA A 194 8.59 -4.07 16.98
N ALA A 195 9.76 -4.58 17.39
CA ALA A 195 10.76 -5.14 16.48
C ALA A 195 10.33 -6.41 15.75
N HIS A 196 9.24 -7.04 16.14
CA HIS A 196 8.71 -8.27 15.52
C HIS A 196 7.37 -8.06 14.82
N LEU A 197 6.77 -6.88 14.89
CA LEU A 197 5.68 -6.45 14.04
C LEU A 197 6.20 -6.05 12.65
N TYR A 198 5.30 -5.90 11.69
CA TYR A 198 5.67 -5.52 10.31
C TYR A 198 6.03 -4.04 10.16
N THR A 199 5.56 -3.17 11.07
CA THR A 199 5.75 -1.71 11.05
C THR A 199 6.10 -1.18 12.42
#